data_731a9f525416b876466500b6a00ea3dd
#
_entry.id   731a9f525416b876466500b6a00ea3dd
#
_cell.length_a   1.000
_cell.length_b   1.000
_cell.length_c   1.000
_cell.angle_alpha   90.00
_cell.angle_beta   90.00
_cell.angle_gamma   90.00
#
_symmetry.space_group_name_H-M   'P 1'
#
loop_
_entity.id
_entity.type
_entity.pdbx_description
1 polymer ?
#
loop_
_entity_poly.entity_id
_entity_poly.type
_entity_poly.pdbx_seq_one_letter_code
_entity_poly.pdbx_strand_id
1 'polypeptide(L)'
;MHFAVNLLKNGNVEEGPYLYPNTSGGVLIPPHIDDDHSPLPGWIIESLKAVKYIDSDHFFVPEGKRAVELMAGKESALAQVVFTMPGKTYALTFAVGDANDSCVGSLGVEAYAGKDSVKVSYESKGNGGFKRAILLFKAVSLRTRVMFLSTFYTMTSDNSGSLCGPVLDDVKLLSVRVHKPRRA
;
A
#
# COMPACT_ATOMS: atom_id res chain seq x y z
N MET A 1 20.45 -21.15 -1.49
CA MET A 1 19.07 -20.63 -1.29
C MET A 1 19.06 -19.18 -1.74
N HIS A 2 18.31 -18.88 -2.79
CA HIS A 2 18.20 -17.51 -3.28
C HIS A 2 16.96 -16.86 -2.69
N PHE A 3 17.15 -15.88 -1.83
CA PHE A 3 16.04 -15.06 -1.34
C PHE A 3 15.68 -14.04 -2.42
N ALA A 4 14.39 -13.93 -2.73
CA ALA A 4 13.91 -12.88 -3.60
C ALA A 4 14.11 -11.51 -2.92
N VAL A 5 14.72 -10.57 -3.64
CA VAL A 5 14.95 -9.22 -3.14
C VAL A 5 13.74 -8.36 -3.46
N ASN A 6 13.20 -7.67 -2.46
CA ASN A 6 12.18 -6.66 -2.69
C ASN A 6 12.78 -5.47 -3.43
N LEU A 7 12.29 -5.19 -4.62
CA LEU A 7 12.77 -4.09 -5.45
C LEU A 7 12.23 -2.72 -5.01
N LEU A 8 11.18 -2.71 -4.20
CA LEU A 8 10.64 -1.48 -3.63
C LEU A 8 11.46 -1.01 -2.45
N LYS A 9 11.62 0.30 -2.34
CA LYS A 9 12.17 0.95 -1.15
C LYS A 9 11.07 1.12 -0.12
N ASN A 10 11.37 0.79 1.14
CA ASN A 10 10.44 0.96 2.25
C ASN A 10 9.06 0.34 1.94
N GLY A 11 9.04 -0.86 1.35
CA GLY A 11 7.78 -1.54 1.00
C GLY A 11 6.99 -1.96 2.22
N ASN A 12 7.65 -2.24 3.34
CA ASN A 12 7.01 -2.54 4.61
C ASN A 12 6.54 -1.30 5.37
N VAL A 13 6.80 -0.10 4.84
CA VAL A 13 6.43 1.22 5.38
C VAL A 13 6.83 1.45 6.85
N GLU A 14 7.83 0.72 7.33
CA GLU A 14 8.33 0.89 8.70
C GLU A 14 9.11 2.20 8.90
N GLU A 15 9.65 2.77 7.82
CA GLU A 15 10.30 4.07 7.84
C GLU A 15 9.29 5.16 7.51
N GLY A 16 9.17 6.14 8.38
CA GLY A 16 8.21 7.23 8.22
C GLY A 16 8.38 8.31 9.26
N PRO A 17 7.38 9.19 9.42
CA PRO A 17 7.43 10.26 10.41
C PRO A 17 7.59 9.70 11.82
N TYR A 18 8.25 10.47 12.68
CA TYR A 18 8.34 10.12 14.09
C TYR A 18 6.94 10.19 14.73
N LEU A 19 6.55 9.11 15.40
CA LEU A 19 5.29 9.03 16.11
C LEU A 19 5.53 9.27 17.59
N TYR A 20 5.04 10.39 18.07
CA TYR A 20 5.06 10.70 19.50
C TYR A 20 4.10 9.78 20.26
N PRO A 21 4.34 9.50 21.56
CA PRO A 21 3.42 8.67 22.34
C PRO A 21 1.96 9.15 22.37
N ASN A 22 1.72 10.42 22.09
CA ASN A 22 0.38 11.04 22.12
C ASN A 22 -0.33 11.02 20.76
N THR A 23 0.25 10.41 19.69
CA THR A 23 -0.37 10.40 18.37
C THR A 23 -1.30 9.21 18.19
N SER A 24 -2.27 9.07 19.10
CA SER A 24 -3.26 7.99 19.08
C SER A 24 -4.19 8.05 17.86
N GLY A 25 -4.27 9.17 17.17
CA GLY A 25 -5.05 9.33 15.94
C GLY A 25 -4.28 9.09 14.65
N GLY A 26 -3.02 8.66 14.74
CA GLY A 26 -2.12 8.53 13.58
C GLY A 26 -1.53 9.88 13.16
N VAL A 27 -0.69 9.86 12.13
CA VAL A 27 -0.05 11.05 11.58
C VAL A 27 -0.47 11.24 10.13
N LEU A 28 -1.00 12.40 9.80
CA LEU A 28 -1.36 12.73 8.42
C LEU A 28 -0.10 13.12 7.65
N ILE A 29 0.12 12.46 6.52
CA ILE A 29 1.20 12.80 5.61
C ILE A 29 0.58 13.49 4.40
N PRO A 30 0.92 14.78 4.17
CA PRO A 30 0.35 15.53 3.06
C PRO A 30 0.89 15.05 1.71
N PRO A 31 0.24 15.43 0.60
CA PRO A 31 0.75 15.14 -0.73
C PRO A 31 2.19 15.62 -0.91
N HIS A 32 3.00 14.76 -1.55
CA HIS A 32 4.41 15.04 -1.78
C HIS A 32 4.83 14.34 -3.07
N ILE A 33 5.11 15.11 -4.11
CA ILE A 33 5.33 14.60 -5.47
C ILE A 33 6.78 14.17 -5.74
N ASP A 34 7.68 14.40 -4.79
CA ASP A 34 9.09 14.09 -4.89
C ASP A 34 9.40 12.92 -3.97
N ASP A 35 10.15 11.93 -4.44
CA ASP A 35 10.64 10.84 -3.61
C ASP A 35 11.86 11.24 -2.77
N ASP A 36 12.57 12.30 -3.17
CA ASP A 36 13.64 12.87 -2.37
C ASP A 36 13.02 13.65 -1.18
N HIS A 37 13.46 13.33 0.01
CA HIS A 37 12.98 13.98 1.24
C HIS A 37 11.49 13.73 1.56
N SER A 38 10.88 12.69 0.96
CA SER A 38 9.51 12.32 1.31
C SER A 38 9.40 11.98 2.81
N PRO A 39 8.34 12.43 3.50
CA PRO A 39 8.06 12.00 4.88
C PRO A 39 7.88 10.48 4.99
N LEU A 40 7.49 9.82 3.90
CA LEU A 40 7.42 8.36 3.78
C LEU A 40 8.52 7.94 2.80
N PRO A 41 9.76 7.66 3.28
CA PRO A 41 10.89 7.42 2.39
C PRO A 41 10.61 6.35 1.33
N GLY A 42 10.99 6.65 0.10
CA GLY A 42 10.78 5.79 -1.06
C GLY A 42 9.44 5.97 -1.74
N TRP A 43 8.46 6.61 -1.10
CA TRP A 43 7.11 6.75 -1.63
C TRP A 43 6.76 8.19 -1.99
N ILE A 44 6.11 8.33 -3.14
CA ILE A 44 5.44 9.57 -3.55
C ILE A 44 4.02 9.50 -3.02
N ILE A 45 3.59 10.53 -2.28
CA ILE A 45 2.20 10.67 -1.87
C ILE A 45 1.51 11.45 -2.99
N GLU A 46 1.01 10.72 -3.99
CA GLU A 46 0.45 11.27 -5.22
C GLU A 46 -1.05 11.47 -5.10
N SER A 47 -1.49 11.88 -3.95
CA SER A 47 -2.89 12.10 -3.67
C SER A 47 -3.21 13.59 -3.62
N LEU A 48 -4.48 13.92 -3.79
CA LEU A 48 -4.97 15.29 -3.57
C LEU A 48 -5.09 15.60 -2.08
N LYS A 49 -5.14 14.56 -1.25
CA LYS A 49 -5.28 14.67 0.20
C LYS A 49 -4.26 13.78 0.93
N ALA A 50 -4.11 14.01 2.21
CA ALA A 50 -3.18 13.27 3.05
C ALA A 50 -3.52 11.77 3.13
N VAL A 51 -2.49 10.95 3.34
CA VAL A 51 -2.62 9.58 3.82
C VAL A 51 -2.34 9.57 5.32
N LYS A 52 -2.80 8.53 6.03
CA LYS A 52 -2.58 8.44 7.47
C LYS A 52 -1.53 7.37 7.77
N TYR A 53 -0.47 7.76 8.45
CA TYR A 53 0.55 6.85 8.96
C TYR A 53 0.16 6.36 10.34
N ILE A 54 0.05 5.04 10.51
CA ILE A 54 -0.49 4.42 11.73
C ILE A 54 0.53 3.47 12.36
N ASP A 55 0.36 3.23 13.67
CA ASP A 55 1.22 2.36 14.46
C ASP A 55 0.42 1.22 15.11
N SER A 56 1.11 0.14 15.44
CA SER A 56 0.49 -1.05 16.03
C SER A 56 0.08 -0.88 17.50
N ASP A 57 0.54 0.19 18.17
CA ASP A 57 0.13 0.45 19.56
C ASP A 57 -1.29 1.01 19.62
N HIS A 58 -1.76 1.66 18.56
CA HIS A 58 -3.07 2.34 18.52
C HIS A 58 -4.01 1.80 17.44
N PHE A 59 -3.48 1.08 16.46
CA PHE A 59 -4.24 0.59 15.30
C PHE A 59 -3.92 -0.87 15.02
N PHE A 60 -4.73 -1.50 14.20
CA PHE A 60 -4.38 -2.78 13.61
C PHE A 60 -3.43 -2.56 12.44
N VAL A 61 -2.29 -3.26 12.44
CA VAL A 61 -1.26 -3.20 11.40
C VAL A 61 -0.98 -4.62 10.92
N PRO A 62 -1.11 -4.89 9.61
CA PRO A 62 -0.91 -6.24 9.07
C PRO A 62 0.48 -6.85 9.31
N GLU A 63 1.52 -6.04 9.22
CA GLU A 63 2.90 -6.50 9.36
C GLU A 63 3.73 -5.48 10.14
N GLY A 64 4.58 -5.96 11.06
CA GLY A 64 5.47 -5.09 11.82
C GLY A 64 4.73 -4.10 12.72
N LYS A 65 5.21 -2.87 12.75
CA LYS A 65 4.73 -1.83 13.68
C LYS A 65 4.05 -0.65 13.00
N ARG A 66 4.17 -0.53 11.68
CA ARG A 66 3.71 0.65 10.92
C ARG A 66 2.96 0.21 9.67
N ALA A 67 1.99 1.03 9.28
CA ALA A 67 1.24 0.86 8.04
C ALA A 67 0.72 2.21 7.56
N VAL A 68 0.10 2.22 6.38
CA VAL A 68 -0.52 3.43 5.81
C VAL A 68 -2.01 3.17 5.58
N GLU A 69 -2.86 4.07 6.06
CA GLU A 69 -4.28 4.05 5.77
C GLU A 69 -4.58 5.05 4.63
N LEU A 70 -5.19 4.56 3.56
CA LEU A 70 -5.61 5.37 2.43
C LEU A 70 -7.00 5.94 2.72
N MET A 71 -7.06 6.94 3.57
CA MET A 71 -8.28 7.41 4.23
C MET A 71 -9.17 8.32 3.39
N ALA A 72 -8.66 8.87 2.30
CA ALA A 72 -9.37 9.90 1.55
C ALA A 72 -10.00 9.39 0.24
N GLY A 73 -10.36 8.12 0.18
CA GLY A 73 -10.95 7.51 -1.01
C GLY A 73 -10.02 7.60 -2.21
N LYS A 74 -10.57 7.84 -3.38
CA LYS A 74 -9.79 7.94 -4.62
C LYS A 74 -8.78 9.10 -4.63
N GLU A 75 -8.84 9.98 -3.66
CA GLU A 75 -7.89 11.07 -3.49
C GLU A 75 -6.68 10.68 -2.66
N SER A 76 -6.61 9.43 -2.16
CA SER A 76 -5.45 8.86 -1.46
C SER A 76 -4.70 7.90 -2.36
N ALA A 77 -3.48 8.25 -2.71
CA ALA A 77 -2.64 7.41 -3.57
C ALA A 77 -1.17 7.45 -3.16
N LEU A 78 -0.53 6.29 -3.23
CA LEU A 78 0.91 6.13 -3.06
C LEU A 78 1.51 5.59 -4.34
N ALA A 79 2.69 6.08 -4.70
CA ALA A 79 3.39 5.63 -5.89
C ALA A 79 4.89 5.50 -5.67
N GLN A 80 5.51 4.62 -6.44
CA GLN A 80 6.95 4.47 -6.49
C GLN A 80 7.35 3.99 -7.88
N VAL A 81 8.44 4.53 -8.44
CA VAL A 81 8.99 4.07 -9.72
C VAL A 81 10.16 3.14 -9.44
N VAL A 82 10.14 1.97 -10.07
CA VAL A 82 11.09 0.89 -9.84
C VAL A 82 11.78 0.53 -11.14
N PHE A 83 13.09 0.22 -11.07
CA PHE A 83 13.78 -0.33 -12.22
C PHE A 83 13.35 -1.77 -12.47
N THR A 84 12.96 -2.06 -13.71
CA THR A 84 12.53 -3.40 -14.16
C THR A 84 13.20 -3.75 -15.46
N MET A 85 13.27 -5.04 -15.76
CA MET A 85 13.78 -5.54 -17.03
C MET A 85 12.62 -5.79 -18.00
N PRO A 86 12.56 -5.12 -19.16
CA PRO A 86 11.52 -5.41 -20.16
C PRO A 86 11.47 -6.89 -20.51
N GLY A 87 10.27 -7.45 -20.58
CA GLY A 87 10.06 -8.87 -20.87
C GLY A 87 10.13 -9.79 -19.66
N LYS A 88 10.60 -9.31 -18.51
CA LYS A 88 10.66 -10.12 -17.28
C LYS A 88 9.34 -10.03 -16.52
N THR A 89 8.96 -11.14 -15.88
CA THR A 89 7.74 -11.24 -15.07
C THR A 89 8.05 -10.93 -13.62
N TYR A 90 7.15 -10.17 -12.99
CA TYR A 90 7.25 -9.76 -11.59
C TYR A 90 5.93 -10.04 -10.87
N ALA A 91 6.03 -10.19 -9.56
CA ALA A 91 4.89 -10.26 -8.66
C ALA A 91 4.89 -9.06 -7.72
N LEU A 92 3.82 -8.28 -7.75
CA LEU A 92 3.55 -7.23 -6.78
C LEU A 92 2.61 -7.82 -5.74
N THR A 93 3.09 -8.00 -4.52
CA THR A 93 2.31 -8.55 -3.40
C THR A 93 2.13 -7.50 -2.33
N PHE A 94 0.97 -7.52 -1.66
CA PHE A 94 0.67 -6.52 -0.65
C PHE A 94 -0.45 -7.01 0.28
N ALA A 95 -0.56 -6.38 1.45
CA ALA A 95 -1.62 -6.62 2.39
C ALA A 95 -2.61 -5.45 2.38
N VAL A 96 -3.90 -5.77 2.39
CA VAL A 96 -5.01 -4.80 2.46
C VAL A 96 -5.88 -5.17 3.64
N GLY A 97 -6.16 -4.21 4.51
CA GLY A 97 -6.94 -4.50 5.69
C GLY A 97 -7.64 -3.29 6.29
N ASP A 98 -8.01 -3.44 7.54
CA ASP A 98 -8.72 -2.45 8.34
C ASP A 98 -7.90 -2.06 9.57
N ALA A 99 -7.86 -0.78 9.88
CA ALA A 99 -7.03 -0.22 10.95
C ALA A 99 -7.63 -0.39 12.36
N ASN A 100 -8.82 -0.98 12.50
CA ASN A 100 -9.56 -1.00 13.76
C ASN A 100 -9.89 0.42 14.26
N ASP A 101 -10.36 1.27 13.36
CA ASP A 101 -10.71 2.67 13.64
C ASP A 101 -12.17 2.99 13.31
N SER A 102 -13.05 2.02 13.47
CA SER A 102 -14.49 2.14 13.18
C SER A 102 -14.82 2.31 11.70
N CYS A 103 -13.98 1.81 10.81
CA CYS A 103 -14.19 1.86 9.38
C CYS A 103 -14.95 0.61 8.90
N VAL A 104 -16.27 0.70 8.92
CA VAL A 104 -17.15 -0.43 8.59
C VAL A 104 -17.65 -0.28 7.16
N GLY A 105 -17.62 -1.37 6.40
CA GLY A 105 -18.16 -1.42 5.04
C GLY A 105 -17.15 -1.91 4.03
N SER A 106 -17.41 -1.61 2.77
CA SER A 106 -16.56 -2.02 1.66
C SER A 106 -15.34 -1.10 1.56
N LEU A 107 -14.17 -1.69 1.71
CA LEU A 107 -12.89 -1.05 1.46
C LEU A 107 -12.28 -1.66 0.22
N GLY A 108 -11.46 -0.91 -0.50
CA GLY A 108 -10.82 -1.45 -1.67
C GLY A 108 -9.57 -0.69 -2.06
N VAL A 109 -8.64 -1.41 -2.65
CA VAL A 109 -7.41 -0.87 -3.22
C VAL A 109 -7.34 -1.28 -4.67
N GLU A 110 -7.02 -0.34 -5.53
CA GLU A 110 -6.58 -0.64 -6.89
C GLU A 110 -5.08 -0.48 -6.96
N ALA A 111 -4.39 -1.57 -7.31
CA ALA A 111 -2.94 -1.61 -7.46
C ALA A 111 -2.58 -1.60 -8.94
N TYR A 112 -1.63 -0.77 -9.31
CA TYR A 112 -1.13 -0.63 -10.66
C TYR A 112 0.35 -0.98 -10.72
N ALA A 113 0.73 -1.65 -11.81
CA ALA A 113 2.13 -1.84 -12.19
C ALA A 113 2.25 -1.55 -13.69
N GLY A 114 2.64 -0.34 -14.03
CA GLY A 114 2.60 0.12 -15.42
C GLY A 114 1.17 0.14 -15.95
N LYS A 115 0.88 -0.68 -16.97
CA LYS A 115 -0.43 -0.78 -17.59
C LYS A 115 -1.35 -1.79 -16.90
N ASP A 116 -0.79 -2.69 -16.11
CA ASP A 116 -1.53 -3.76 -15.46
C ASP A 116 -2.09 -3.28 -14.14
N SER A 117 -3.26 -3.79 -13.76
CA SER A 117 -3.89 -3.41 -12.50
C SER A 117 -4.72 -4.56 -11.93
N VAL A 118 -4.98 -4.48 -10.64
CA VAL A 118 -5.88 -5.38 -9.93
C VAL A 118 -6.68 -4.59 -8.90
N LYS A 119 -7.97 -4.88 -8.78
CA LYS A 119 -8.82 -4.34 -7.72
C LYS A 119 -8.96 -5.39 -6.62
N VAL A 120 -8.73 -4.96 -5.39
CA VAL A 120 -8.81 -5.81 -4.21
C VAL A 120 -9.83 -5.22 -3.26
N SER A 121 -10.89 -5.98 -2.97
CA SER A 121 -11.93 -5.59 -2.04
C SER A 121 -11.70 -6.22 -0.68
N TYR A 122 -12.02 -5.47 0.37
CA TYR A 122 -11.98 -5.94 1.75
C TYR A 122 -13.24 -5.48 2.46
N GLU A 123 -14.08 -6.43 2.89
CA GLU A 123 -15.27 -6.10 3.68
C GLU A 123 -14.86 -5.97 5.14
N SER A 124 -14.91 -4.75 5.63
CA SER A 124 -14.45 -4.40 6.97
C SER A 124 -15.61 -4.42 7.96
N LYS A 125 -15.35 -5.03 9.13
CA LYS A 125 -16.24 -4.95 10.30
C LYS A 125 -15.79 -3.86 11.27
N GLY A 126 -14.72 -3.14 10.96
CA GLY A 126 -14.17 -2.07 11.80
C GLY A 126 -13.33 -2.54 12.97
N ASN A 127 -12.97 -3.83 13.01
CA ASN A 127 -12.25 -4.45 14.12
C ASN A 127 -10.89 -5.04 13.73
N GLY A 128 -10.30 -4.55 12.66
CA GLY A 128 -9.01 -5.03 12.16
C GLY A 128 -9.14 -6.17 11.17
N GLY A 129 -8.02 -6.83 10.93
CA GLY A 129 -7.93 -7.91 9.95
C GLY A 129 -7.38 -7.43 8.60
N PHE A 130 -6.93 -8.37 7.80
CA PHE A 130 -6.37 -8.08 6.48
C PHE A 130 -6.41 -9.32 5.59
N LYS A 131 -6.20 -9.10 4.30
CA LYS A 131 -5.92 -10.16 3.35
C LYS A 131 -4.74 -9.78 2.47
N ARG A 132 -4.10 -10.79 1.87
CA ARG A 132 -3.00 -10.59 0.93
C ARG A 132 -3.52 -10.67 -0.50
N ALA A 133 -2.88 -9.89 -1.37
CA ALA A 133 -3.20 -9.84 -2.79
C ALA A 133 -1.92 -9.87 -3.62
N ILE A 134 -2.08 -10.21 -4.88
CA ILE A 134 -0.97 -10.33 -5.83
C ILE A 134 -1.40 -9.79 -7.19
N LEU A 135 -0.49 -9.06 -7.84
CA LEU A 135 -0.58 -8.69 -9.24
C LEU A 135 0.66 -9.22 -9.95
N LEU A 136 0.46 -10.20 -10.85
CA LEU A 136 1.51 -10.66 -11.74
C LEU A 136 1.51 -9.79 -12.99
N PHE A 137 2.68 -9.31 -13.39
CA PHE A 137 2.80 -8.50 -14.59
C PHE A 137 4.14 -8.73 -15.29
N LYS A 138 4.14 -8.48 -16.59
CA LYS A 138 5.35 -8.50 -17.41
C LYS A 138 5.78 -7.07 -17.68
N ALA A 139 6.98 -6.71 -17.29
CA ALA A 139 7.50 -5.36 -17.51
C ALA A 139 7.66 -5.09 -19.02
N VAL A 140 7.32 -3.88 -19.42
CA VAL A 140 7.45 -3.43 -20.82
C VAL A 140 8.49 -2.31 -20.96
N SER A 141 9.09 -1.88 -19.86
CA SER A 141 9.98 -0.74 -19.78
C SER A 141 11.07 -0.96 -18.73
N LEU A 142 12.15 -0.20 -18.79
CA LEU A 142 13.20 -0.17 -17.76
C LEU A 142 12.71 0.45 -16.45
N ARG A 143 11.59 1.16 -16.48
CA ARG A 143 10.98 1.77 -15.31
C ARG A 143 9.50 1.39 -15.27
N THR A 144 9.07 0.85 -14.14
CA THR A 144 7.67 0.54 -13.90
C THR A 144 7.17 1.40 -12.75
N ARG A 145 6.07 2.10 -12.99
CA ARG A 145 5.40 2.85 -11.94
C ARG A 145 4.44 1.92 -11.20
N VAL A 146 4.65 1.82 -9.90
CA VAL A 146 3.75 1.09 -8.99
C VAL A 146 2.91 2.13 -8.27
N MET A 147 1.59 1.95 -8.24
CA MET A 147 0.68 2.88 -7.59
C MET A 147 -0.45 2.11 -6.89
N PHE A 148 -0.83 2.61 -5.74
CA PHE A 148 -1.98 2.13 -4.96
C PHE A 148 -2.91 3.28 -4.69
N LEU A 149 -4.21 3.08 -4.94
CA LEU A 149 -5.22 4.05 -4.59
C LEU A 149 -6.42 3.35 -3.93
N SER A 150 -7.13 4.08 -3.09
CA SER A 150 -8.39 3.62 -2.53
C SER A 150 -9.50 3.75 -3.56
N THR A 151 -10.42 2.79 -3.60
CA THR A 151 -11.50 2.76 -4.59
C THR A 151 -12.84 3.25 -4.04
N PHE A 152 -12.96 3.41 -2.72
CA PHE A 152 -14.19 3.85 -2.06
C PHE A 152 -13.93 5.03 -1.15
N TYR A 153 -14.98 5.86 -0.99
CA TYR A 153 -15.04 6.84 0.08
C TYR A 153 -15.82 6.23 1.23
N THR A 154 -15.19 6.10 2.38
CA THR A 154 -15.78 5.51 3.57
C THR A 154 -15.63 6.47 4.75
N MET A 155 -16.67 6.54 5.57
CA MET A 155 -16.65 7.33 6.78
C MET A 155 -16.71 6.41 8.00
N THR A 156 -16.12 6.84 9.10
CA THR A 156 -16.17 6.07 10.35
C THR A 156 -17.60 5.93 10.86
N SER A 157 -17.90 4.77 11.47
CA SER A 157 -19.24 4.46 11.98
C SER A 157 -19.58 5.14 13.31
N ASP A 158 -18.65 5.87 13.90
CA ASP A 158 -18.81 6.54 15.20
C ASP A 158 -19.47 7.92 15.11
N ASN A 159 -19.98 8.29 13.94
CA ASN A 159 -20.61 9.60 13.66
C ASN A 159 -19.68 10.80 13.84
N SER A 160 -18.38 10.61 13.87
CA SER A 160 -17.42 11.72 13.96
C SER A 160 -17.30 12.53 12.68
N GLY A 161 -17.81 11.99 11.56
CA GLY A 161 -17.67 12.61 10.25
C GLY A 161 -16.29 12.43 9.64
N SER A 162 -15.44 11.60 10.22
CA SER A 162 -14.08 11.34 9.76
C SER A 162 -14.06 10.36 8.60
N LEU A 163 -13.18 10.62 7.63
CA LEU A 163 -12.91 9.67 6.56
C LEU A 163 -12.04 8.53 7.08
N CYS A 164 -12.24 7.36 6.52
CA CYS A 164 -11.40 6.19 6.77
C CYS A 164 -11.24 5.40 5.48
N GLY A 165 -10.33 4.45 5.46
CA GLY A 165 -10.08 3.67 4.26
C GLY A 165 -9.26 2.42 4.53
N PRO A 166 -8.85 1.74 3.46
CA PRO A 166 -8.06 0.53 3.59
C PRO A 166 -6.66 0.84 4.10
N VAL A 167 -6.15 -0.09 4.91
CA VAL A 167 -4.74 -0.13 5.32
C VAL A 167 -3.94 -0.86 4.25
N LEU A 168 -2.83 -0.28 3.84
CA LEU A 168 -1.86 -0.87 2.93
C LEU A 168 -0.56 -1.13 3.68
N ASP A 169 -0.01 -2.33 3.53
CA ASP A 169 1.22 -2.73 4.22
C ASP A 169 1.92 -3.88 3.49
N ASP A 170 3.16 -4.12 3.87
CA ASP A 170 3.98 -5.24 3.42
C ASP A 170 3.98 -5.40 1.90
N VAL A 171 4.33 -4.32 1.22
CA VAL A 171 4.37 -4.26 -0.24
C VAL A 171 5.71 -4.80 -0.74
N LYS A 172 5.66 -5.78 -1.62
CA LYS A 172 6.86 -6.37 -2.23
C LYS A 172 6.72 -6.44 -3.74
N LEU A 173 7.78 -6.09 -4.43
CA LEU A 173 7.93 -6.33 -5.86
C LEU A 173 9.07 -7.31 -6.06
N LEU A 174 8.73 -8.51 -6.50
CA LEU A 174 9.67 -9.62 -6.61
C LEU A 174 9.73 -10.09 -8.06
N SER A 175 10.93 -10.46 -8.52
CA SER A 175 11.05 -11.11 -9.82
C SER A 175 10.60 -12.57 -9.71
N VAL A 176 9.88 -13.03 -10.72
CA VAL A 176 9.33 -14.38 -10.78
C VAL A 176 10.12 -15.17 -11.82
N ARG A 177 10.57 -16.36 -11.43
CA ARG A 177 11.16 -17.30 -12.37
C ARG A 177 10.04 -18.03 -13.11
N VAL A 178 10.01 -17.87 -14.42
CA VAL A 178 9.14 -18.70 -15.27
C VAL A 178 9.92 -19.97 -15.63
N HIS A 179 9.46 -21.12 -15.14
CA HIS A 179 10.00 -22.40 -15.57
C HIS A 179 9.57 -22.64 -17.03
N LYS A 180 10.56 -22.65 -17.93
CA LYS A 180 10.30 -23.20 -19.27
C LYS A 180 10.12 -24.70 -19.14
N PRO A 181 9.07 -25.30 -19.72
CA PRO A 181 8.94 -26.76 -19.76
C PRO A 181 10.22 -27.35 -20.39
N ARG A 182 10.77 -28.39 -19.76
CA ARG A 182 11.86 -29.15 -20.39
C ARG A 182 11.34 -29.70 -21.70
N ARG A 183 12.03 -29.41 -22.81
CA ARG A 183 11.79 -30.13 -24.06
C ARG A 183 12.17 -31.58 -23.83
N ALA A 184 11.24 -32.46 -24.10
CA ALA A 184 11.52 -33.89 -24.10
C ALA A 184 12.51 -34.22 -25.23
#